data_0e745f09757c8b1c8fbcee6de9ddcdef
#
_entry.id   0e745f09757c8b1c8fbcee6de9ddcdef
#
_cell.length_a   1.000
_cell.length_b   1.000
_cell.length_c   1.000
_cell.angle_alpha   90.00
_cell.angle_beta   90.00
_cell.angle_gamma   90.00
#
_symmetry.space_group_name_H-M   'P 1'
#
loop_
_entity.id
_entity.type
_entity.pdbx_description
1 polymer ?
#
loop_
_entity_poly.entity_id
_entity_poly.type
_entity_poly.pdbx_seq_one_letter_code
_entity_poly.pdbx_strand_id
1 'polypeptide(L)'
;TEASQAAGLEAASRAIRYAKNHGVVNIAAEGNDNDDHDNPTIDKASPNDVEGAAVERNVAGGVDVPAMLNDSVVSVSAVALPTGTDPATAKLERSKFSNYGKNSVDVAAPGSRIWSTLPTWKKDPPFGYLSGTSMASPHAAGVAALIKQIHPDYTPDQTIALLKKQAGYTFDRLAEPTDGKEYRGAGLVNALAAVLKDQPQPVLGSLEYSHDGATDWRPLADASVSGTVYVRTTVSGPVTKASLQVGGKEPVTGTGTGAFEGNDVTLVAGPYNATDLIGDAPHVEVTVSAEGRNMDARADDDVKASIHFH
;
A
#
# COMPACT_ATOMS: atom_id res chain seq x y z
N THR A 1 -14.46 30.38 -10.45
CA THR A 1 -13.48 30.27 -11.55
C THR A 1 -13.91 31.15 -12.69
N GLU A 2 -13.04 32.02 -13.16
CA GLU A 2 -13.32 32.81 -14.37
C GLU A 2 -13.56 31.87 -15.56
N ALA A 3 -14.45 32.24 -16.48
CA ALA A 3 -14.78 31.40 -17.63
C ALA A 3 -13.56 31.04 -18.47
N SER A 4 -12.55 31.90 -18.53
CA SER A 4 -11.27 31.68 -19.20
C SER A 4 -10.42 30.58 -18.56
N GLN A 5 -10.56 30.35 -17.27
CA GLN A 5 -9.81 29.32 -16.53
C GLN A 5 -10.56 27.99 -16.48
N ALA A 6 -11.88 27.98 -16.67
CA ALA A 6 -12.70 26.78 -16.57
C ALA A 6 -12.29 25.71 -17.60
N ALA A 7 -11.93 26.10 -18.82
CA ALA A 7 -11.46 25.18 -19.85
C ALA A 7 -10.11 24.53 -19.47
N GLY A 8 -9.20 25.30 -18.88
CA GLY A 8 -7.91 24.78 -18.38
C GLY A 8 -8.09 23.80 -17.23
N LEU A 9 -8.94 24.13 -16.27
CA LEU A 9 -9.29 23.25 -15.16
C LEU A 9 -9.91 21.93 -15.65
N GLU A 10 -10.87 22.01 -16.58
CA GLU A 10 -11.49 20.83 -17.16
C GLU A 10 -10.48 19.97 -17.91
N ALA A 11 -9.59 20.58 -18.71
CA ALA A 11 -8.56 19.84 -19.45
C ALA A 11 -7.58 19.13 -18.49
N ALA A 12 -7.11 19.81 -17.44
CA ALA A 12 -6.24 19.22 -16.42
C ALA A 12 -6.94 18.07 -15.68
N SER A 13 -8.18 18.28 -15.24
CA SER A 13 -8.98 17.26 -14.53
C SER A 13 -9.22 16.03 -15.40
N ARG A 14 -9.49 16.19 -16.69
CA ARG A 14 -9.67 15.08 -17.63
C ARG A 14 -8.37 14.31 -17.85
N ALA A 15 -7.25 15.00 -18.02
CA ALA A 15 -5.94 14.38 -18.22
C ALA A 15 -5.52 13.55 -17.00
N ILE A 16 -5.68 14.08 -15.78
CA ILE A 16 -5.36 13.39 -14.53
C ILE A 16 -6.29 12.20 -14.30
N ARG A 17 -7.58 12.35 -14.55
CA ARG A 17 -8.54 11.25 -14.47
C ARG A 17 -8.26 10.15 -15.52
N TYR A 18 -7.85 10.54 -16.71
CA TYR A 18 -7.42 9.61 -17.73
C TYR A 18 -6.21 8.79 -17.26
N ALA A 19 -5.18 9.43 -16.70
CA ALA A 19 -4.03 8.75 -16.13
C ALA A 19 -4.43 7.76 -15.02
N LYS A 20 -5.28 8.18 -14.07
CA LYS A 20 -5.82 7.31 -13.01
C LYS A 20 -6.54 6.09 -13.58
N ASN A 21 -7.41 6.29 -14.56
CA ASN A 21 -8.18 5.21 -15.19
C ASN A 21 -7.30 4.22 -16.00
N HIS A 22 -6.05 4.62 -16.29
CA HIS A 22 -5.03 3.78 -16.94
C HIS A 22 -3.95 3.27 -15.95
N GLY A 23 -4.27 3.19 -14.67
CA GLY A 23 -3.43 2.55 -13.66
C GLY A 23 -2.41 3.45 -12.98
N VAL A 24 -2.42 4.77 -13.24
CA VAL A 24 -1.46 5.71 -12.63
C VAL A 24 -2.00 6.22 -11.29
N VAL A 25 -1.19 6.14 -10.25
CA VAL A 25 -1.42 6.81 -8.96
C VAL A 25 -0.85 8.22 -9.06
N ASN A 26 -1.71 9.21 -9.12
CA ASN A 26 -1.31 10.62 -9.19
C ASN A 26 -1.09 11.15 -7.77
N ILE A 27 0.05 11.78 -7.52
CA ILE A 27 0.42 12.37 -6.23
C ILE A 27 0.89 13.79 -6.45
N ALA A 28 0.40 14.74 -5.66
CA ALA A 28 0.71 16.15 -5.79
C ALA A 28 1.22 16.76 -4.48
N ALA A 29 2.07 17.75 -4.63
CA ALA A 29 2.43 18.66 -3.55
C ALA A 29 1.28 19.59 -3.23
N GLU A 30 0.98 19.79 -1.94
CA GLU A 30 -0.15 20.65 -1.48
C GLU A 30 0.07 22.15 -1.74
N GLY A 31 1.31 22.61 -1.94
CA GLY A 31 1.67 24.00 -2.12
C GLY A 31 2.39 24.61 -0.92
N ASN A 32 2.99 25.80 -1.11
CA ASN A 32 3.96 26.37 -0.16
C ASN A 32 3.63 27.80 0.31
N ASP A 33 2.38 28.22 0.23
CA ASP A 33 1.96 29.59 0.48
C ASP A 33 1.28 29.78 1.85
N ASN A 34 1.19 28.69 2.63
CA ASN A 34 0.50 28.63 3.92
C ASN A 34 -0.99 28.99 3.78
N ASP A 35 -1.61 28.59 2.69
CA ASP A 35 -2.99 28.84 2.36
C ASP A 35 -3.93 27.71 2.81
N ASP A 36 -5.17 28.11 3.14
CA ASP A 36 -6.27 27.19 3.44
C ASP A 36 -6.93 26.73 2.14
N HIS A 37 -6.68 25.49 1.74
CA HIS A 37 -7.26 24.91 0.54
C HIS A 37 -8.72 24.50 0.68
N ASP A 38 -9.21 24.34 1.91
CA ASP A 38 -10.64 24.13 2.13
C ASP A 38 -11.44 25.42 1.95
N ASN A 39 -10.81 26.61 2.19
CA ASN A 39 -11.43 27.92 2.09
C ASN A 39 -10.49 28.95 1.42
N PRO A 40 -10.13 28.75 0.16
CA PRO A 40 -9.25 29.68 -0.54
C PRO A 40 -9.90 31.06 -0.65
N THR A 41 -9.15 32.10 -0.34
CA THR A 41 -9.67 33.48 -0.34
C THR A 41 -8.89 34.44 -1.24
N ILE A 42 -7.61 34.59 -0.98
CA ILE A 42 -6.73 35.54 -1.68
C ILE A 42 -5.41 34.85 -2.00
N ASP A 43 -5.01 34.87 -3.26
CA ASP A 43 -3.68 34.47 -3.71
C ASP A 43 -2.78 35.73 -3.83
N LYS A 44 -1.64 35.66 -3.16
CA LYS A 44 -0.58 36.69 -3.16
C LYS A 44 0.74 36.21 -3.74
N ALA A 45 0.83 34.91 -4.04
CA ALA A 45 2.08 34.22 -4.36
C ALA A 45 2.23 33.97 -5.87
N SER A 46 1.15 33.83 -6.59
CA SER A 46 1.20 33.56 -8.03
C SER A 46 1.92 34.67 -8.81
N PRO A 47 2.74 34.30 -9.81
CA PRO A 47 3.44 35.27 -10.63
C PRO A 47 2.51 36.29 -11.28
N ASN A 48 2.98 37.50 -11.39
CA ASN A 48 2.28 38.60 -12.08
C ASN A 48 2.93 38.85 -13.44
N ASP A 49 2.12 39.22 -14.43
CA ASP A 49 2.59 39.58 -15.77
C ASP A 49 3.30 40.96 -15.79
N VAL A 50 3.21 41.68 -14.67
CA VAL A 50 3.83 43.03 -14.52
C VAL A 50 4.90 42.93 -13.42
N GLU A 51 6.14 43.21 -13.81
CA GLU A 51 7.29 43.20 -12.89
C GLU A 51 7.09 44.25 -11.79
N GLY A 52 7.26 43.82 -10.52
CA GLY A 52 7.18 44.68 -9.34
C GLY A 52 5.77 44.96 -8.80
N ALA A 53 4.72 44.44 -9.40
CA ALA A 53 3.36 44.60 -8.88
C ALA A 53 2.99 43.43 -7.98
N ALA A 54 2.72 43.68 -6.70
CA ALA A 54 2.03 42.69 -5.85
C ALA A 54 0.54 42.75 -6.21
N VAL A 55 0.03 41.71 -6.87
CA VAL A 55 -1.38 41.58 -7.20
C VAL A 55 -2.04 40.58 -6.29
N GLU A 56 -2.98 41.05 -5.48
CA GLU A 56 -3.87 40.18 -4.73
C GLU A 56 -5.01 39.72 -5.64
N ARG A 57 -5.17 38.39 -5.78
CA ARG A 57 -6.26 37.81 -6.57
C ARG A 57 -7.28 37.21 -5.64
N ASN A 58 -8.54 37.55 -5.83
CA ASN A 58 -9.62 36.83 -5.15
C ASN A 58 -9.78 35.44 -5.78
N VAL A 59 -9.47 34.42 -5.00
CA VAL A 59 -9.55 32.98 -5.40
C VAL A 59 -10.62 32.22 -4.62
N ALA A 60 -11.57 32.94 -4.02
CA ALA A 60 -12.67 32.33 -3.30
C ALA A 60 -13.43 31.31 -4.18
N GLY A 61 -13.54 30.07 -3.70
CA GLY A 61 -14.09 28.95 -4.47
C GLY A 61 -13.21 28.48 -5.64
N GLY A 62 -11.95 28.94 -5.69
CA GLY A 62 -10.94 28.45 -6.61
C GLY A 62 -10.50 27.02 -6.30
N VAL A 63 -9.83 26.40 -7.26
CA VAL A 63 -9.24 25.06 -7.15
C VAL A 63 -7.77 25.17 -7.49
N ASP A 64 -6.89 24.80 -6.58
CA ASP A 64 -5.47 24.67 -6.84
C ASP A 64 -5.19 23.34 -7.56
N VAL A 65 -4.59 23.43 -8.75
CA VAL A 65 -4.34 22.27 -9.62
C VAL A 65 -2.84 21.93 -9.56
N PRO A 66 -2.50 20.65 -9.30
CA PRO A 66 -3.38 19.47 -9.23
C PRO A 66 -3.85 19.09 -7.82
N ALA A 67 -3.35 19.70 -6.75
CA ALA A 67 -3.51 19.26 -5.37
C ALA A 67 -4.98 19.09 -4.93
N MET A 68 -5.84 20.04 -5.31
CA MET A 68 -7.26 19.99 -4.93
C MET A 68 -8.16 19.14 -5.85
N LEU A 69 -7.58 18.32 -6.74
CA LEU A 69 -8.34 17.36 -7.56
C LEU A 69 -8.48 16.01 -6.82
N ASN A 70 -9.03 16.05 -5.60
CA ASN A 70 -9.01 14.98 -4.60
C ASN A 70 -9.58 13.63 -5.07
N ASP A 71 -10.48 13.61 -6.06
CA ASP A 71 -11.01 12.37 -6.64
C ASP A 71 -9.97 11.58 -7.47
N SER A 72 -8.90 12.23 -7.87
CA SER A 72 -7.94 11.68 -8.83
C SER A 72 -6.47 11.88 -8.46
N VAL A 73 -6.20 12.60 -7.38
CA VAL A 73 -4.86 12.95 -6.90
C VAL A 73 -4.79 12.72 -5.40
N VAL A 74 -3.66 12.26 -4.92
CA VAL A 74 -3.31 12.27 -3.48
C VAL A 74 -2.53 13.54 -3.20
N SER A 75 -3.08 14.42 -2.38
CA SER A 75 -2.41 15.64 -1.97
C SER A 75 -1.56 15.43 -0.71
N VAL A 76 -0.37 16.02 -0.69
CA VAL A 76 0.65 15.77 0.33
C VAL A 76 1.10 17.05 0.99
N SER A 77 0.81 17.20 2.29
CA SER A 77 1.33 18.29 3.12
C SER A 77 2.78 18.02 3.55
N ALA A 78 3.51 19.11 3.83
CA ALA A 78 4.88 19.01 4.35
C ALA A 78 4.93 19.12 5.86
N VAL A 79 5.69 18.21 6.49
CA VAL A 79 5.98 18.24 7.92
C VAL A 79 7.48 18.37 8.20
N ALA A 80 7.80 18.86 9.39
CA ALA A 80 9.15 19.06 9.89
C ALA A 80 9.30 18.51 11.30
N LEU A 81 10.51 18.06 11.63
CA LEU A 81 10.90 17.80 13.00
C LEU A 81 11.22 19.14 13.68
N PRO A 82 10.66 19.44 14.86
CA PRO A 82 11.01 20.64 15.60
C PRO A 82 12.50 20.68 15.94
N THR A 83 13.10 21.88 15.85
CA THR A 83 14.53 22.05 16.08
C THR A 83 14.90 21.72 17.54
N GLY A 84 15.98 20.95 17.71
CA GLY A 84 16.51 20.60 19.04
C GLY A 84 15.75 19.49 19.75
N THR A 85 14.84 18.79 19.07
CA THR A 85 14.11 17.66 19.63
C THR A 85 14.72 16.31 19.21
N ASP A 86 14.46 15.27 20.02
CA ASP A 86 14.85 13.90 19.68
C ASP A 86 13.94 13.34 18.57
N PRO A 87 14.51 12.93 17.41
CA PRO A 87 13.73 12.37 16.31
C PRO A 87 12.93 11.10 16.67
N ALA A 88 13.36 10.35 17.68
CA ALA A 88 12.68 9.12 18.10
C ALA A 88 11.36 9.38 18.83
N THR A 89 11.26 10.48 19.55
CA THR A 89 10.13 10.77 20.45
C THR A 89 9.32 12.00 20.07
N ALA A 90 9.94 12.96 19.38
CA ALA A 90 9.25 14.20 18.99
C ALA A 90 8.16 13.96 17.96
N LYS A 91 7.07 14.71 18.09
CA LYS A 91 6.03 14.78 17.06
C LYS A 91 6.45 15.73 15.95
N LEU A 92 6.10 15.37 14.73
CA LEU A 92 6.32 16.20 13.55
C LEU A 92 5.25 17.27 13.48
N GLU A 93 5.66 18.50 13.18
CA GLU A 93 4.77 19.65 13.02
C GLU A 93 4.61 20.00 11.54
N ARG A 94 3.51 20.68 11.20
CA ARG A 94 3.33 21.25 9.88
C ARG A 94 4.49 22.20 9.54
N SER A 95 5.09 22.05 8.39
CA SER A 95 6.04 23.05 7.89
C SER A 95 5.32 24.38 7.67
N LYS A 96 5.86 25.48 8.17
CA LYS A 96 5.17 26.80 8.19
C LYS A 96 4.68 27.27 6.82
N PHE A 97 5.36 26.86 5.75
CA PHE A 97 4.99 27.17 4.37
C PHE A 97 3.89 26.26 3.81
N SER A 98 3.74 25.04 4.34
CA SER A 98 2.81 24.07 3.75
C SER A 98 1.39 24.61 3.74
N ASN A 99 0.73 24.53 2.58
CA ASN A 99 -0.70 24.69 2.50
C ASN A 99 -1.37 23.60 3.34
N TYR A 100 -2.62 23.80 3.71
CA TYR A 100 -3.36 22.96 4.65
C TYR A 100 -4.86 22.94 4.31
N GLY A 101 -5.57 21.99 4.90
CA GLY A 101 -7.02 21.85 4.80
C GLY A 101 -7.44 20.48 5.31
N LYS A 102 -8.57 20.42 5.99
CA LYS A 102 -9.11 19.18 6.55
C LYS A 102 -9.56 18.20 5.48
N ASN A 103 -10.07 18.74 4.36
CA ASN A 103 -10.64 17.94 3.27
C ASN A 103 -9.70 17.88 2.06
N SER A 104 -8.80 18.84 1.91
CA SER A 104 -7.87 18.92 0.79
C SER A 104 -6.61 18.07 1.00
N VAL A 105 -6.10 17.96 2.23
CA VAL A 105 -4.90 17.15 2.52
C VAL A 105 -5.25 15.69 2.68
N ASP A 106 -4.61 14.82 1.90
CA ASP A 106 -4.78 13.37 1.99
C ASP A 106 -3.82 12.70 2.98
N VAL A 107 -2.53 13.06 2.93
CA VAL A 107 -1.49 12.52 3.82
C VAL A 107 -0.42 13.58 4.09
N ALA A 108 0.34 13.39 5.16
CA ALA A 108 1.52 14.18 5.48
C ALA A 108 2.81 13.42 5.15
N ALA A 109 3.85 14.15 4.75
CA ALA A 109 5.19 13.57 4.56
C ALA A 109 6.30 14.56 4.94
N PRO A 110 7.53 14.10 5.25
CA PRO A 110 8.67 14.97 5.51
C PRO A 110 8.95 15.89 4.33
N GLY A 111 8.93 17.20 4.54
CA GLY A 111 9.13 18.21 3.49
C GLY A 111 10.08 19.35 3.86
N SER A 112 10.65 19.36 5.07
CA SER A 112 11.60 20.39 5.50
C SER A 112 13.00 19.84 5.65
N ARG A 113 13.99 20.56 5.06
CA ARG A 113 15.42 20.20 5.11
C ARG A 113 15.71 18.78 4.62
N ILE A 114 15.11 18.41 3.51
CA ILE A 114 15.32 17.10 2.89
C ILE A 114 16.65 17.11 2.14
N TRP A 115 17.56 16.22 2.57
CA TRP A 115 18.84 16.01 1.92
C TRP A 115 18.68 15.10 0.70
N SER A 116 19.11 15.58 -0.47
CA SER A 116 19.02 14.80 -1.71
C SER A 116 20.02 15.28 -2.73
N THR A 117 20.01 14.62 -3.89
CA THR A 117 20.82 15.00 -5.06
C THR A 117 20.33 16.33 -5.65
N LEU A 118 21.26 17.11 -6.14
CA LEU A 118 21.00 18.35 -6.88
C LEU A 118 21.70 18.28 -8.24
N PRO A 119 21.25 19.05 -9.25
CA PRO A 119 21.97 19.16 -10.50
C PRO A 119 23.38 19.72 -10.28
N THR A 120 24.39 19.18 -10.99
CA THR A 120 25.80 19.58 -10.86
C THR A 120 26.02 21.07 -11.17
N TRP A 121 25.24 21.64 -12.09
CA TRP A 121 25.28 23.07 -12.42
C TRP A 121 24.76 23.97 -11.29
N LYS A 122 23.98 23.40 -10.35
CA LYS A 122 23.43 24.16 -9.22
C LYS A 122 24.33 24.09 -7.98
N LYS A 123 25.07 22.99 -7.80
CA LYS A 123 25.94 22.78 -6.66
C LYS A 123 26.99 21.70 -6.93
N ASP A 124 28.20 21.91 -6.42
CA ASP A 124 29.27 20.91 -6.39
C ASP A 124 29.81 20.80 -4.93
N PRO A 125 29.80 19.62 -4.27
CA PRO A 125 29.22 18.35 -4.75
C PRO A 125 27.70 18.43 -4.89
N PRO A 126 27.08 17.61 -5.79
CA PRO A 126 25.69 17.77 -6.22
C PRO A 126 24.70 17.20 -5.19
N PHE A 127 24.80 17.66 -3.97
CA PHE A 127 23.93 17.30 -2.86
C PHE A 127 23.58 18.52 -2.03
N GLY A 128 22.37 18.54 -1.46
CA GLY A 128 21.96 19.65 -0.61
C GLY A 128 20.58 19.47 0.02
N TYR A 129 20.25 20.40 0.87
CA TYR A 129 18.94 20.48 1.50
C TYR A 129 18.00 21.35 0.68
N LEU A 130 16.78 20.84 0.47
CA LEU A 130 15.65 21.62 -0.02
C LEU A 130 14.46 21.44 0.95
N SER A 131 13.55 22.41 0.92
CA SER A 131 12.29 22.37 1.67
C SER A 131 11.13 22.74 0.76
N GLY A 132 10.00 22.06 0.93
CA GLY A 132 8.79 22.28 0.16
C GLY A 132 7.87 21.06 0.24
N THR A 133 6.60 21.24 -0.05
CA THR A 133 5.67 20.14 -0.34
C THR A 133 6.14 19.34 -1.57
N SER A 134 6.94 19.98 -2.45
CA SER A 134 7.67 19.32 -3.55
C SER A 134 8.68 18.27 -3.08
N MET A 135 9.15 18.33 -1.82
CA MET A 135 10.00 17.30 -1.20
C MET A 135 9.15 16.28 -0.45
N ALA A 136 7.97 16.66 0.00
CA ALA A 136 7.03 15.75 0.67
C ALA A 136 6.36 14.78 -0.30
N SER A 137 5.87 15.25 -1.44
CA SER A 137 5.15 14.43 -2.43
C SER A 137 5.93 13.22 -2.94
N PRO A 138 7.25 13.28 -3.24
CA PRO A 138 8.01 12.10 -3.65
C PRO A 138 8.18 11.04 -2.56
N HIS A 139 8.10 11.40 -1.26
CA HIS A 139 8.05 10.40 -0.19
C HIS A 139 6.77 9.56 -0.28
N ALA A 140 5.62 10.21 -0.48
CA ALA A 140 4.35 9.52 -0.68
C ALA A 140 4.36 8.67 -1.97
N ALA A 141 4.95 9.17 -3.05
CA ALA A 141 5.11 8.43 -4.30
C ALA A 141 5.98 7.17 -4.11
N GLY A 142 7.08 7.29 -3.35
CA GLY A 142 7.93 6.14 -3.00
C GLY A 142 7.18 5.07 -2.20
N VAL A 143 6.36 5.49 -1.23
CA VAL A 143 5.52 4.55 -0.46
C VAL A 143 4.45 3.89 -1.34
N ALA A 144 3.80 4.64 -2.23
CA ALA A 144 2.86 4.09 -3.20
C ALA A 144 3.51 3.07 -4.14
N ALA A 145 4.77 3.31 -4.55
CA ALA A 145 5.54 2.36 -5.36
C ALA A 145 5.85 1.06 -4.59
N LEU A 146 6.17 1.15 -3.29
CA LEU A 146 6.35 -0.03 -2.44
C LEU A 146 5.05 -0.84 -2.32
N ILE A 147 3.91 -0.17 -2.15
CA ILE A 147 2.60 -0.82 -2.13
C ILE A 147 2.35 -1.53 -3.48
N LYS A 148 2.59 -0.87 -4.60
CA LYS A 148 2.41 -1.47 -5.94
C LYS A 148 3.37 -2.64 -6.20
N GLN A 149 4.55 -2.65 -5.61
CA GLN A 149 5.47 -3.78 -5.70
C GLN A 149 4.92 -5.03 -5.00
N ILE A 150 4.22 -4.84 -3.87
CA ILE A 150 3.63 -5.92 -3.07
C ILE A 150 2.28 -6.36 -3.62
N HIS A 151 1.51 -5.42 -4.15
CA HIS A 151 0.18 -5.62 -4.73
C HIS A 151 0.16 -5.14 -6.20
N PRO A 152 0.80 -5.85 -7.14
CA PRO A 152 0.94 -5.40 -8.53
C PRO A 152 -0.40 -5.19 -9.23
N ASP A 153 -1.42 -5.98 -8.86
CA ASP A 153 -2.76 -5.93 -9.45
C ASP A 153 -3.67 -4.84 -8.86
N TYR A 154 -3.23 -4.13 -7.82
CA TYR A 154 -4.05 -3.08 -7.22
C TYR A 154 -4.33 -1.96 -8.23
N THR A 155 -5.59 -1.56 -8.30
CA THR A 155 -5.99 -0.34 -8.99
C THR A 155 -5.42 0.89 -8.27
N PRO A 156 -5.36 2.06 -8.91
CA PRO A 156 -4.98 3.29 -8.24
C PRO A 156 -5.79 3.57 -6.97
N ASP A 157 -7.11 3.33 -6.98
CA ASP A 157 -7.96 3.53 -5.81
C ASP A 157 -7.61 2.58 -4.66
N GLN A 158 -7.31 1.32 -4.94
CA GLN A 158 -6.86 0.36 -3.93
C GLN A 158 -5.50 0.74 -3.34
N THR A 159 -4.57 1.19 -4.20
CA THR A 159 -3.24 1.67 -3.77
C THR A 159 -3.36 2.89 -2.87
N ILE A 160 -4.21 3.87 -3.25
CA ILE A 160 -4.47 5.08 -2.48
C ILE A 160 -5.14 4.74 -1.14
N ALA A 161 -6.12 3.86 -1.15
CA ALA A 161 -6.81 3.42 0.07
C ALA A 161 -5.82 2.77 1.06
N LEU A 162 -4.93 1.90 0.57
CA LEU A 162 -3.92 1.25 1.40
C LEU A 162 -2.86 2.24 1.88
N LEU A 163 -2.41 3.18 1.03
CA LEU A 163 -1.50 4.26 1.42
C LEU A 163 -2.05 5.07 2.61
N LYS A 164 -3.31 5.49 2.52
CA LYS A 164 -4.00 6.21 3.60
C LYS A 164 -4.15 5.36 4.86
N LYS A 165 -4.57 4.10 4.72
CA LYS A 165 -4.68 3.16 5.85
C LYS A 165 -3.35 3.01 6.58
N GLN A 166 -2.27 2.81 5.85
CA GLN A 166 -0.93 2.63 6.42
C GLN A 166 -0.36 3.92 7.03
N ALA A 167 -0.68 5.09 6.47
CA ALA A 167 -0.36 6.38 7.08
C ALA A 167 -1.02 6.54 8.45
N GLY A 168 -2.21 6.00 8.65
CA GLY A 168 -2.93 6.00 9.92
C GLY A 168 -2.18 5.29 11.07
N TYR A 169 -1.31 4.32 10.78
CA TYR A 169 -0.50 3.66 11.81
C TYR A 169 0.55 4.57 12.47
N THR A 170 0.82 5.71 11.88
CA THR A 170 1.77 6.73 12.37
C THR A 170 1.11 8.09 12.59
N PHE A 171 -0.20 8.13 12.70
CA PHE A 171 -0.95 9.36 12.92
C PHE A 171 -0.54 10.08 14.22
N ASP A 172 -0.26 9.33 15.27
CA ASP A 172 0.22 9.81 16.57
C ASP A 172 1.62 10.44 16.53
N ARG A 173 2.37 10.23 15.43
CA ARG A 173 3.64 10.91 15.16
C ARG A 173 3.47 12.37 14.73
N LEU A 174 2.27 12.78 14.39
CA LEU A 174 1.95 14.15 14.01
C LEU A 174 1.46 14.95 15.23
N ALA A 175 1.90 16.19 15.33
CA ALA A 175 1.43 17.10 16.37
C ALA A 175 -0.01 17.56 16.08
N GLU A 176 -0.77 17.83 17.11
CA GLU A 176 -2.07 18.49 16.97
C GLU A 176 -1.87 19.91 16.40
N PRO A 177 -2.68 20.34 15.42
CA PRO A 177 -2.61 21.70 14.92
C PRO A 177 -3.10 22.67 15.98
N THR A 178 -2.19 23.47 16.55
CA THR A 178 -2.51 24.44 17.60
C THR A 178 -3.12 25.74 17.07
N ASP A 179 -2.99 25.96 15.77
CA ASP A 179 -3.49 27.16 15.05
C ASP A 179 -4.75 26.89 14.20
N GLY A 180 -5.35 25.70 14.36
CA GLY A 180 -6.54 25.28 13.60
C GLY A 180 -6.26 24.91 12.14
N LYS A 181 -4.98 24.90 11.71
CA LYS A 181 -4.56 24.59 10.33
C LYS A 181 -4.35 23.09 10.18
N GLU A 182 -5.40 22.37 9.82
CA GLU A 182 -5.34 20.92 9.66
C GLU A 182 -4.44 20.53 8.46
N TYR A 183 -3.51 19.61 8.69
CA TYR A 183 -2.49 19.22 7.71
C TYR A 183 -2.21 17.71 7.70
N ARG A 184 -2.86 16.95 8.58
CA ARG A 184 -2.47 15.58 8.87
C ARG A 184 -3.07 14.57 7.89
N GLY A 185 -4.23 14.91 7.30
CA GLY A 185 -4.97 13.98 6.45
C GLY A 185 -5.18 12.63 7.14
N ALA A 186 -4.91 11.54 6.45
CA ALA A 186 -4.96 10.19 7.02
C ALA A 186 -3.77 9.86 7.94
N GLY A 187 -2.69 10.64 7.91
CA GLY A 187 -1.51 10.45 8.75
C GLY A 187 -0.19 10.67 8.01
N LEU A 188 0.91 10.31 8.68
CA LEU A 188 2.25 10.37 8.09
C LEU A 188 2.48 9.13 7.22
N VAL A 189 2.96 9.32 5.98
CA VAL A 189 3.28 8.19 5.08
C VAL A 189 4.27 7.21 5.74
N ASN A 190 4.03 5.91 5.58
CA ASN A 190 4.72 4.88 6.32
C ASN A 190 5.27 3.77 5.42
N ALA A 191 6.54 3.93 5.00
CA ALA A 191 7.22 2.96 4.15
C ALA A 191 7.37 1.58 4.83
N LEU A 192 7.59 1.56 6.14
CA LEU A 192 7.71 0.30 6.89
C LEU A 192 6.39 -0.48 6.87
N ALA A 193 5.26 0.20 7.12
CA ALA A 193 3.96 -0.43 7.02
C ALA A 193 3.64 -0.93 5.61
N ALA A 194 4.11 -0.20 4.58
CA ALA A 194 3.92 -0.59 3.19
C ALA A 194 4.55 -1.94 2.83
N VAL A 195 5.62 -2.33 3.52
CA VAL A 195 6.34 -3.59 3.25
C VAL A 195 6.11 -4.68 4.30
N LEU A 196 5.61 -4.33 5.49
CA LEU A 196 5.45 -5.29 6.59
C LEU A 196 4.00 -5.58 6.97
N LYS A 197 3.09 -4.64 6.74
CA LYS A 197 1.68 -4.76 7.12
C LYS A 197 0.80 -4.96 5.90
N ASP A 198 -0.37 -5.55 6.15
CA ASP A 198 -1.37 -5.80 5.09
C ASP A 198 -0.79 -6.62 3.92
N GLN A 199 0.08 -7.58 4.22
CA GLN A 199 0.69 -8.46 3.22
C GLN A 199 -0.38 -9.38 2.60
N PRO A 200 -0.25 -9.71 1.29
CA PRO A 200 -1.05 -10.79 0.71
C PRO A 200 -0.80 -12.09 1.45
N GLN A 201 -1.86 -12.83 1.71
CA GLN A 201 -1.75 -14.15 2.31
C GLN A 201 -1.52 -15.23 1.26
N PRO A 202 -0.89 -16.37 1.62
CA PRO A 202 -0.90 -17.56 0.78
C PRO A 202 -2.34 -17.97 0.44
N VAL A 203 -2.52 -18.48 -0.77
CA VAL A 203 -3.79 -18.99 -1.24
C VAL A 203 -3.71 -20.51 -1.30
N LEU A 204 -4.54 -21.18 -0.50
CA LEU A 204 -4.65 -22.64 -0.51
C LEU A 204 -5.44 -23.08 -1.75
N GLY A 205 -4.85 -23.95 -2.55
CA GLY A 205 -5.52 -24.60 -3.67
C GLY A 205 -6.47 -25.70 -3.22
N SER A 206 -7.16 -26.28 -4.19
CA SER A 206 -8.02 -27.43 -3.95
C SER A 206 -7.21 -28.64 -3.48
N LEU A 207 -7.82 -29.45 -2.62
CA LEU A 207 -7.31 -30.76 -2.29
C LEU A 207 -7.83 -31.76 -3.30
N GLU A 208 -6.93 -32.54 -3.85
CA GLU A 208 -7.20 -33.54 -4.87
C GLU A 208 -6.59 -34.89 -4.47
N TYR A 209 -7.17 -35.97 -4.98
CA TYR A 209 -6.62 -37.33 -4.82
C TYR A 209 -6.40 -38.02 -6.16
N SER A 210 -5.50 -38.98 -6.17
CA SER A 210 -5.22 -39.87 -7.28
C SER A 210 -4.84 -41.26 -6.77
N HIS A 211 -5.02 -42.29 -7.60
CA HIS A 211 -4.62 -43.65 -7.27
C HIS A 211 -3.20 -44.01 -7.73
N ASP A 212 -2.63 -43.24 -8.66
CA ASP A 212 -1.26 -43.49 -9.19
C ASP A 212 -0.25 -42.40 -8.79
N GLY A 213 -0.73 -41.28 -8.19
CA GLY A 213 0.10 -40.15 -7.79
C GLY A 213 0.66 -39.33 -8.92
N ALA A 214 0.27 -39.58 -10.17
CA ALA A 214 0.80 -38.92 -11.36
C ALA A 214 -0.30 -38.32 -12.22
N THR A 215 -1.39 -39.01 -12.43
CA THR A 215 -2.47 -38.66 -13.32
C THR A 215 -3.84 -38.73 -12.63
N ASP A 216 -4.91 -38.38 -13.36
CA ASP A 216 -6.30 -38.53 -12.93
C ASP A 216 -6.58 -37.97 -11.52
N TRP A 217 -6.11 -36.72 -11.28
CA TRP A 217 -6.37 -36.02 -10.03
C TRP A 217 -7.81 -35.52 -9.99
N ARG A 218 -8.50 -35.86 -8.89
CA ARG A 218 -9.92 -35.58 -8.65
C ARG A 218 -10.12 -34.80 -7.36
N PRO A 219 -11.15 -33.96 -7.24
CA PRO A 219 -11.47 -33.28 -5.99
C PRO A 219 -11.61 -34.27 -4.85
N LEU A 220 -10.99 -33.96 -3.68
CA LEU A 220 -11.03 -34.84 -2.51
C LEU A 220 -12.26 -34.57 -1.64
N ALA A 221 -12.85 -33.38 -1.69
CA ALA A 221 -14.01 -33.02 -0.87
C ALA A 221 -15.16 -34.02 -1.06
N ASP A 222 -15.62 -34.59 0.05
CA ASP A 222 -16.71 -35.59 0.10
C ASP A 222 -16.46 -36.85 -0.75
N ALA A 223 -15.21 -37.14 -1.11
CA ALA A 223 -14.86 -38.28 -1.91
C ALA A 223 -14.91 -39.57 -1.06
N SER A 224 -15.44 -40.67 -1.64
CA SER A 224 -15.25 -42.02 -1.13
C SER A 224 -14.05 -42.64 -1.83
N VAL A 225 -12.98 -42.93 -1.09
CA VAL A 225 -11.71 -43.38 -1.64
C VAL A 225 -11.39 -44.79 -1.16
N SER A 226 -10.91 -45.65 -2.05
CA SER A 226 -10.51 -47.01 -1.73
C SER A 226 -9.17 -47.39 -2.38
N GLY A 227 -8.47 -48.35 -1.80
CA GLY A 227 -7.18 -48.80 -2.33
C GLY A 227 -6.05 -47.80 -2.07
N THR A 228 -5.11 -47.73 -3.02
CA THR A 228 -3.99 -46.79 -2.92
C THR A 228 -4.44 -45.36 -3.23
N VAL A 229 -4.04 -44.41 -2.38
CA VAL A 229 -4.39 -43.01 -2.51
C VAL A 229 -3.17 -42.11 -2.32
N TYR A 230 -3.07 -41.11 -3.19
CA TYR A 230 -2.21 -39.97 -3.04
C TYR A 230 -3.08 -38.72 -2.89
N VAL A 231 -2.65 -37.78 -2.10
CA VAL A 231 -3.34 -36.50 -1.91
C VAL A 231 -2.39 -35.37 -2.31
N ARG A 232 -2.87 -34.41 -3.08
CA ARG A 232 -2.10 -33.22 -3.43
C ARG A 232 -2.86 -31.94 -3.18
N THR A 233 -2.09 -30.86 -3.03
CA THR A 233 -2.55 -29.48 -3.13
C THR A 233 -1.44 -28.60 -3.66
N THR A 234 -1.82 -27.43 -4.21
CA THR A 234 -0.87 -26.38 -4.56
C THR A 234 -1.20 -25.14 -3.75
N VAL A 235 -0.21 -24.55 -3.11
CA VAL A 235 -0.32 -23.30 -2.39
C VAL A 235 0.39 -22.24 -3.21
N SER A 236 -0.31 -21.15 -3.51
CA SER A 236 0.17 -20.04 -4.35
C SER A 236 0.41 -18.78 -3.53
N GLY A 237 1.09 -17.77 -4.12
CA GLY A 237 1.36 -16.47 -3.51
C GLY A 237 2.62 -16.44 -2.65
N PRO A 238 2.71 -15.56 -1.65
CA PRO A 238 3.96 -15.31 -0.91
C PRO A 238 4.28 -16.41 0.11
N VAL A 239 4.27 -17.68 -0.33
CA VAL A 239 4.52 -18.86 0.50
C VAL A 239 5.99 -18.93 0.92
N THR A 240 6.27 -19.06 2.20
CA THR A 240 7.60 -19.38 2.73
C THR A 240 7.70 -20.85 3.12
N LYS A 241 6.61 -21.41 3.64
CA LYS A 241 6.52 -22.81 3.98
C LYS A 241 5.09 -23.30 3.81
N ALA A 242 4.92 -24.52 3.34
CA ALA A 242 3.62 -25.18 3.29
C ALA A 242 3.71 -26.60 3.85
N SER A 243 2.58 -27.11 4.34
CA SER A 243 2.48 -28.43 4.94
C SER A 243 1.15 -29.08 4.56
N LEU A 244 1.19 -30.36 4.20
CA LEU A 244 0.03 -31.19 3.90
C LEU A 244 0.09 -32.42 4.80
N GLN A 245 -0.91 -32.59 5.66
CA GLN A 245 -1.05 -33.73 6.56
C GLN A 245 -2.32 -34.50 6.24
N VAL A 246 -2.21 -35.83 6.12
CA VAL A 246 -3.32 -36.74 5.85
C VAL A 246 -3.51 -37.65 7.05
N GLY A 247 -4.62 -37.49 7.76
CA GLY A 247 -4.89 -38.24 8.99
C GLY A 247 -3.77 -38.07 10.02
N GLY A 248 -3.46 -39.15 10.72
CA GLY A 248 -2.37 -39.20 11.71
C GLY A 248 -0.97 -39.43 11.12
N LYS A 249 -0.78 -39.28 9.79
CA LYS A 249 0.52 -39.50 9.13
C LYS A 249 1.43 -38.29 9.29
N GLU A 250 2.74 -38.50 9.11
CA GLU A 250 3.71 -37.40 9.12
C GLU A 250 3.40 -36.41 7.99
N PRO A 251 3.47 -35.10 8.25
CA PRO A 251 3.18 -34.08 7.25
C PRO A 251 4.26 -34.02 6.17
N VAL A 252 3.84 -33.86 4.92
CA VAL A 252 4.72 -33.48 3.82
C VAL A 252 4.87 -31.98 3.82
N THR A 253 6.10 -31.50 3.76
CA THR A 253 6.40 -30.07 3.81
C THR A 253 7.11 -29.60 2.53
N GLY A 254 6.84 -28.37 2.13
CA GLY A 254 7.51 -27.68 1.04
C GLY A 254 7.89 -26.26 1.45
N THR A 255 8.91 -25.72 0.82
CA THR A 255 9.38 -24.34 1.04
C THR A 255 9.21 -23.52 -0.22
N GLY A 256 8.72 -22.32 -0.06
CA GLY A 256 8.65 -21.31 -1.10
C GLY A 256 9.66 -20.19 -0.86
N THR A 257 9.80 -19.29 -1.81
CA THR A 257 10.72 -18.14 -1.73
C THR A 257 10.13 -16.94 -1.01
N GLY A 258 8.82 -16.94 -0.74
CA GLY A 258 8.07 -15.79 -0.26
C GLY A 258 7.83 -14.72 -1.34
N ALA A 259 8.12 -15.02 -2.60
CA ALA A 259 7.81 -14.11 -3.71
C ALA A 259 6.30 -14.01 -3.94
N PHE A 260 5.82 -12.83 -4.37
CA PHE A 260 4.39 -12.59 -4.59
C PHE A 260 3.87 -13.27 -5.87
N GLU A 261 4.74 -13.53 -6.83
CA GLU A 261 4.41 -14.20 -8.09
C GLU A 261 5.36 -15.38 -8.37
N GLY A 262 4.85 -16.40 -9.06
CA GLY A 262 5.65 -17.53 -9.52
C GLY A 262 6.24 -18.39 -8.41
N ASN A 263 5.59 -18.42 -7.24
CA ASN A 263 6.08 -19.11 -6.04
C ASN A 263 5.09 -20.19 -5.58
N ASP A 264 4.58 -20.97 -6.52
CA ASP A 264 3.66 -22.05 -6.21
C ASP A 264 4.40 -23.24 -5.57
N VAL A 265 3.87 -23.72 -4.45
CA VAL A 265 4.38 -24.88 -3.73
C VAL A 265 3.36 -26.00 -3.87
N THR A 266 3.69 -27.03 -4.66
CA THR A 266 2.87 -28.22 -4.80
C THR A 266 3.34 -29.29 -3.83
N LEU A 267 2.43 -29.83 -3.03
CA LEU A 267 2.66 -30.89 -2.07
C LEU A 267 1.91 -32.15 -2.51
N VAL A 268 2.58 -33.29 -2.48
CA VAL A 268 2.00 -34.61 -2.77
C VAL A 268 2.34 -35.53 -1.61
N ALA A 269 1.32 -36.05 -0.96
CA ALA A 269 1.40 -37.01 0.15
C ALA A 269 0.92 -38.40 -0.28
N GLY A 270 1.56 -39.42 0.18
CA GLY A 270 1.25 -40.83 -0.16
C GLY A 270 2.46 -41.54 -0.80
N PRO A 271 2.33 -42.82 -1.22
CA PRO A 271 1.09 -43.62 -1.24
C PRO A 271 0.59 -44.02 0.15
N TYR A 272 -0.70 -43.98 0.34
CA TYR A 272 -1.36 -44.53 1.51
C TYR A 272 -2.35 -45.64 1.10
N ASN A 273 -2.64 -46.59 1.98
CA ASN A 273 -3.78 -47.47 1.83
C ASN A 273 -5.00 -46.76 2.50
N ALA A 274 -6.07 -46.54 1.76
CA ALA A 274 -7.25 -45.88 2.28
C ALA A 274 -7.82 -46.57 3.54
N THR A 275 -7.81 -47.90 3.59
CA THR A 275 -8.27 -48.68 4.76
C THR A 275 -7.44 -48.38 6.00
N ASP A 276 -6.10 -48.21 5.84
CA ASP A 276 -5.20 -47.89 6.95
C ASP A 276 -5.28 -46.43 7.42
N LEU A 277 -5.80 -45.56 6.58
CA LEU A 277 -6.06 -44.17 6.94
C LEU A 277 -7.35 -44.02 7.74
N ILE A 278 -8.42 -44.70 7.30
CA ILE A 278 -9.76 -44.60 7.89
C ILE A 278 -9.80 -45.26 9.26
N GLY A 279 -9.19 -46.49 9.41
CA GLY A 279 -9.26 -47.23 10.64
C GLY A 279 -10.70 -47.39 11.11
N ASP A 280 -10.97 -47.07 12.38
CA ASP A 280 -12.31 -47.09 12.98
C ASP A 280 -13.07 -45.76 12.85
N ALA A 281 -12.45 -44.73 12.24
CA ALA A 281 -13.06 -43.41 12.09
C ALA A 281 -13.96 -43.34 10.82
N PRO A 282 -15.07 -42.61 10.87
CA PRO A 282 -15.96 -42.48 9.71
C PRO A 282 -15.38 -41.66 8.57
N HIS A 283 -14.31 -40.92 8.82
CA HIS A 283 -13.67 -40.05 7.86
C HIS A 283 -12.21 -39.76 8.22
N VAL A 284 -11.44 -39.33 7.24
CA VAL A 284 -10.03 -38.89 7.41
C VAL A 284 -9.94 -37.40 7.28
N GLU A 285 -9.32 -36.73 8.24
CA GLU A 285 -9.01 -35.31 8.17
C GLU A 285 -7.76 -35.09 7.32
N VAL A 286 -7.84 -34.17 6.37
CA VAL A 286 -6.68 -33.65 5.64
C VAL A 286 -6.50 -32.17 5.99
N THR A 287 -5.33 -31.84 6.49
CA THR A 287 -4.98 -30.48 6.88
C THR A 287 -3.91 -29.92 5.97
N VAL A 288 -4.16 -28.73 5.44
CA VAL A 288 -3.17 -27.91 4.75
C VAL A 288 -2.91 -26.65 5.56
N SER A 289 -1.65 -26.33 5.73
CA SER A 289 -1.24 -25.04 6.30
C SER A 289 -0.14 -24.41 5.47
N ALA A 290 -0.11 -23.10 5.42
CA ALA A 290 0.95 -22.35 4.78
C ALA A 290 1.31 -21.10 5.61
N GLU A 291 2.61 -20.87 5.71
CA GLU A 291 3.19 -19.68 6.31
C GLU A 291 3.48 -18.68 5.19
N GLY A 292 3.03 -17.46 5.37
CA GLY A 292 3.28 -16.36 4.46
C GLY A 292 4.61 -15.66 4.74
N ARG A 293 4.81 -14.52 4.10
CA ARG A 293 5.96 -13.64 4.33
C ARG A 293 5.76 -12.84 5.62
N ASN A 294 5.89 -13.50 6.76
CA ASN A 294 5.68 -12.90 8.07
C ASN A 294 6.88 -12.02 8.46
N MET A 295 6.83 -10.73 8.10
CA MET A 295 7.89 -9.76 8.40
C MET A 295 7.64 -8.97 9.68
N ASP A 296 6.44 -9.02 10.26
CA ASP A 296 6.07 -8.31 11.48
C ASP A 296 5.67 -9.23 12.65
N ALA A 297 5.98 -10.51 12.55
CA ALA A 297 5.65 -11.56 13.51
C ALA A 297 4.14 -11.70 13.81
N ARG A 298 3.28 -11.39 12.84
CA ARG A 298 1.83 -11.57 12.93
C ARG A 298 1.41 -12.89 12.29
N ALA A 299 0.44 -13.55 12.92
CA ALA A 299 -0.14 -14.81 12.43
C ALA A 299 -1.16 -14.61 11.30
N ASP A 300 -1.44 -13.38 10.92
CA ASP A 300 -2.41 -13.04 9.86
C ASP A 300 -1.88 -13.27 8.43
N ASP A 301 -0.58 -13.55 8.27
CA ASP A 301 0.02 -13.98 7.01
C ASP A 301 -0.04 -15.51 6.81
N ASP A 302 -0.54 -16.25 7.80
CA ASP A 302 -0.64 -17.69 7.77
C ASP A 302 -2.07 -18.13 7.47
N VAL A 303 -2.21 -19.20 6.70
CA VAL A 303 -3.52 -19.78 6.36
C VAL A 303 -3.56 -21.26 6.68
N LYS A 304 -4.73 -21.73 7.08
CA LYS A 304 -4.98 -23.15 7.37
C LYS A 304 -6.38 -23.55 6.92
N ALA A 305 -6.50 -24.71 6.28
CA ALA A 305 -7.77 -25.31 5.96
C ALA A 305 -7.73 -26.82 6.25
N SER A 306 -8.88 -27.39 6.60
CA SER A 306 -9.05 -28.83 6.79
C SER A 306 -10.31 -29.29 6.07
N ILE A 307 -10.24 -30.47 5.46
CA ILE A 307 -11.38 -31.14 4.87
C ILE A 307 -11.38 -32.62 5.31
N HIS A 308 -12.50 -33.28 5.12
CA HIS A 308 -12.65 -34.69 5.45
C HIS A 308 -13.00 -35.49 4.18
N PHE A 309 -12.58 -36.76 4.14
CA PHE A 309 -13.01 -37.74 3.14
C PHE A 309 -13.24 -39.11 3.81
N HIS A 310 -13.96 -40.02 3.15
CA HIS A 310 -14.32 -41.34 3.64
C HIS A 310 -14.24 -42.41 2.54
#